data_40748dc11aae206384238f6dcc3e31a3
#
_entry.id   40748dc11aae206384238f6dcc3e31a3
#
_cell.length_a   1.000
_cell.length_b   1.000
_cell.length_c   1.000
_cell.angle_alpha   90.00
_cell.angle_beta   90.00
_cell.angle_gamma   90.00
#
_symmetry.space_group_name_H-M   'P 1'
#
loop_
_entity.id
_entity.type
_entity.pdbx_description
1 polymer ?
#
loop_
_entity_poly.entity_id
_entity_poly.type
_entity_poly.pdbx_seq_one_letter_code
_entity_poly.pdbx_strand_id
1 'polypeptide(L)'
;FKDKNKVMAVFSHPDDADFFAGGTIARLCADGKEVRVVKMTSGNKGSKQSAFTEQGLIETREAEDRSAMRILGVKDENNVYLRLGDGEVDNSNSTIGLIVNQIRQFKPDLIITHNPEISIVRFTKDVSHVNHKDHRNTGQSTIDAVYPYSRDILFFPEQLKDATSHSIHELLLTDSYSHPD
;
A
#
# COMPACT_ATOMS: atom_id res chain seq x y z
N PHE A 1 -12.45 8.02 12.17
CA PHE A 1 -12.91 7.33 10.93
C PHE A 1 -14.44 7.22 10.78
N LYS A 2 -15.26 7.89 11.63
CA LYS A 2 -16.73 7.72 11.60
C LYS A 2 -17.35 8.11 10.26
N ASP A 3 -16.83 9.12 9.62
CA ASP A 3 -17.28 9.71 8.36
C ASP A 3 -16.60 9.07 7.11
N LYS A 4 -15.66 8.13 7.29
CA LYS A 4 -14.97 7.44 6.21
C LYS A 4 -15.65 6.11 5.92
N ASN A 5 -16.03 5.87 4.67
CA ASN A 5 -16.68 4.63 4.24
C ASN A 5 -15.75 3.75 3.41
N LYS A 6 -14.83 4.37 2.66
CA LYS A 6 -13.84 3.67 1.81
C LYS A 6 -12.44 4.06 2.22
N VAL A 7 -11.64 3.08 2.61
CA VAL A 7 -10.24 3.28 3.01
C VAL A 7 -9.35 2.46 2.10
N MET A 8 -8.31 3.08 1.56
CA MET A 8 -7.29 2.37 0.77
C MET A 8 -5.96 2.36 1.51
N ALA A 9 -5.38 1.19 1.68
CA ALA A 9 -4.04 1.01 2.20
C ALA A 9 -3.09 0.67 1.06
N VAL A 10 -1.97 1.39 0.92
CA VAL A 10 -0.97 1.19 -0.15
C VAL A 10 0.35 0.85 0.52
N PHE A 11 0.82 -0.38 0.32
CA PHE A 11 2.04 -0.90 0.91
C PHE A 11 2.93 -1.57 -0.13
N SER A 12 4.18 -1.82 0.22
CA SER A 12 5.17 -2.33 -0.73
C SER A 12 5.06 -3.84 -0.95
N HIS A 13 5.01 -4.60 0.14
CA HIS A 13 5.13 -6.06 0.08
C HIS A 13 3.94 -6.76 0.76
N PRO A 14 3.70 -8.05 0.46
CA PRO A 14 2.88 -8.91 1.30
C PRO A 14 3.52 -8.98 2.71
N ASP A 15 2.77 -8.75 3.76
CA ASP A 15 3.14 -8.58 5.18
C ASP A 15 3.16 -7.13 5.70
N ASP A 16 3.45 -6.13 4.88
CA ASP A 16 3.51 -4.74 5.35
C ASP A 16 2.16 -4.26 5.91
N ALA A 17 1.07 -4.61 5.24
CA ALA A 17 -0.27 -4.13 5.63
C ALA A 17 -0.69 -4.65 7.00
N ASP A 18 -0.45 -5.92 7.28
CA ASP A 18 -0.75 -6.52 8.58
C ASP A 18 0.24 -6.08 9.66
N PHE A 19 1.51 -5.89 9.30
CA PHE A 19 2.53 -5.42 10.22
C PHE A 19 2.31 -3.95 10.64
N PHE A 20 2.12 -3.04 9.68
CA PHE A 20 2.03 -1.60 9.96
C PHE A 20 0.61 -1.11 10.26
N ALA A 21 -0.42 -1.76 9.77
CA ALA A 21 -1.80 -1.29 9.85
C ALA A 21 -2.84 -2.38 10.17
N GLY A 22 -2.42 -3.61 10.50
CA GLY A 22 -3.33 -4.76 10.63
C GLY A 22 -4.45 -4.53 11.63
N GLY A 23 -4.16 -4.00 12.82
CA GLY A 23 -5.18 -3.67 13.82
C GLY A 23 -6.17 -2.60 13.33
N THR A 24 -5.68 -1.59 12.60
CA THR A 24 -6.51 -0.54 12.01
C THR A 24 -7.39 -1.10 10.90
N ILE A 25 -6.83 -1.91 10.00
CA ILE A 25 -7.57 -2.59 8.90
C ILE A 25 -8.67 -3.48 9.48
N ALA A 26 -8.34 -4.34 10.45
CA ALA A 26 -9.31 -5.22 11.09
C ALA A 26 -10.46 -4.43 11.74
N ARG A 27 -10.13 -3.34 12.43
CA ARG A 27 -11.14 -2.48 13.05
C ARG A 27 -12.04 -1.80 12.02
N LEU A 28 -11.47 -1.26 10.94
CA LEU A 28 -12.24 -0.64 9.86
C LEU A 28 -13.20 -1.65 9.20
N CYS A 29 -12.72 -2.86 8.90
CA CYS A 29 -13.56 -3.92 8.37
C CYS A 29 -14.69 -4.34 9.33
N ALA A 30 -14.39 -4.47 10.63
CA ALA A 30 -15.38 -4.78 11.67
C ALA A 30 -16.43 -3.67 11.83
N ASP A 31 -16.06 -2.41 11.62
CA ASP A 31 -16.96 -1.26 11.62
C ASP A 31 -17.75 -1.13 10.28
N GLY A 32 -17.65 -2.12 9.38
CA GLY A 32 -18.39 -2.19 8.11
C GLY A 32 -17.85 -1.26 7.02
N LYS A 33 -16.61 -0.77 7.15
CA LYS A 33 -15.96 0.05 6.12
C LYS A 33 -15.47 -0.83 4.97
N GLU A 34 -15.50 -0.29 3.76
CA GLU A 34 -14.89 -0.95 2.61
C GLU A 34 -13.39 -0.64 2.59
N VAL A 35 -12.57 -1.66 2.76
CA VAL A 35 -11.11 -1.51 2.78
C VAL A 35 -10.51 -2.19 1.57
N ARG A 36 -9.70 -1.44 0.79
CA ARG A 36 -8.84 -1.96 -0.29
C ARG A 36 -7.39 -1.92 0.16
N VAL A 37 -6.68 -3.03 -0.01
CA VAL A 37 -5.24 -3.11 0.26
C VAL A 37 -4.50 -3.36 -1.04
N VAL A 38 -3.60 -2.44 -1.39
CA VAL A 38 -2.78 -2.48 -2.61
C VAL A 38 -1.33 -2.75 -2.22
N LYS A 39 -0.74 -3.80 -2.77
CA LYS A 39 0.69 -4.09 -2.65
C LYS A 39 1.39 -3.77 -3.97
N MET A 40 2.50 -3.04 -3.89
CA MET A 40 3.27 -2.65 -5.06
C MET A 40 3.97 -3.87 -5.68
N THR A 41 4.46 -4.78 -4.85
CA THR A 41 5.17 -5.99 -5.26
C THR A 41 4.53 -7.25 -4.67
N SER A 42 4.95 -8.41 -5.14
CA SER A 42 4.62 -9.71 -4.52
C SER A 42 5.79 -10.26 -3.67
N GLY A 43 6.83 -9.47 -3.40
CA GLY A 43 7.97 -9.85 -2.57
C GLY A 43 8.82 -10.98 -3.18
N ASN A 44 9.01 -10.98 -4.50
CA ASN A 44 9.61 -12.08 -5.26
C ASN A 44 11.11 -12.30 -5.03
N LYS A 45 11.79 -11.40 -4.28
CA LYS A 45 13.23 -11.51 -4.01
C LYS A 45 13.57 -11.62 -2.52
N GLY A 46 12.58 -11.56 -1.64
CA GLY A 46 12.76 -11.52 -0.19
C GLY A 46 13.07 -12.88 0.45
N SER A 47 14.03 -13.66 -0.07
CA SER A 47 14.41 -14.94 0.55
C SER A 47 15.94 -15.10 0.65
N LYS A 48 16.37 -15.73 1.74
CA LYS A 48 17.75 -16.21 1.93
C LYS A 48 17.91 -17.70 1.58
N GLN A 49 16.84 -18.38 1.21
CA GLN A 49 16.82 -19.81 0.91
C GLN A 49 16.98 -20.02 -0.60
N SER A 50 18.02 -20.75 -1.00
CA SER A 50 18.34 -21.04 -2.40
C SER A 50 17.33 -21.99 -3.09
N ALA A 51 16.43 -22.60 -2.34
CA ALA A 51 15.41 -23.50 -2.88
C ALA A 51 14.24 -22.76 -3.56
N PHE A 52 14.05 -21.46 -3.30
CA PHE A 52 12.99 -20.67 -3.92
C PHE A 52 13.41 -20.16 -5.30
N THR A 53 12.46 -20.24 -6.24
CA THR A 53 12.47 -19.41 -7.45
C THR A 53 11.63 -18.14 -7.19
N GLU A 54 11.85 -17.09 -7.96
CA GLU A 54 11.04 -15.87 -7.85
C GLU A 54 9.54 -16.19 -7.99
N GLN A 55 9.17 -17.01 -8.98
CA GLN A 55 7.77 -17.40 -9.20
C GLN A 55 7.20 -18.20 -8.03
N GLY A 56 7.92 -19.17 -7.49
CA GLY A 56 7.48 -19.93 -6.33
C GLY A 56 7.33 -19.08 -5.07
N LEU A 57 8.17 -18.07 -4.93
CA LEU A 57 8.07 -17.11 -3.83
C LEU A 57 6.84 -16.21 -3.97
N ILE A 58 6.52 -15.71 -5.18
CA ILE A 58 5.28 -14.98 -5.46
C ILE A 58 4.06 -15.81 -5.03
N GLU A 59 3.97 -17.05 -5.52
CA GLU A 59 2.82 -17.93 -5.22
C GLU A 59 2.64 -18.15 -3.71
N THR A 60 3.74 -18.39 -3.01
CA THR A 60 3.72 -18.58 -1.56
C THR A 60 3.28 -17.32 -0.83
N ARG A 61 3.93 -16.19 -1.09
CA ARG A 61 3.67 -14.94 -0.39
C ARG A 61 2.28 -14.36 -0.68
N GLU A 62 1.82 -14.44 -1.92
CA GLU A 62 0.44 -14.03 -2.24
C GLU A 62 -0.61 -14.94 -1.58
N ALA A 63 -0.33 -16.24 -1.41
CA ALA A 63 -1.24 -17.15 -0.72
C ALA A 63 -1.30 -16.88 0.79
N GLU A 64 -0.16 -16.63 1.42
CA GLU A 64 -0.06 -16.23 2.83
C GLU A 64 -0.77 -14.91 3.08
N ASP A 65 -0.49 -13.90 2.26
CA ASP A 65 -1.13 -12.59 2.36
C ASP A 65 -2.66 -12.65 2.15
N ARG A 66 -3.15 -13.40 1.15
CA ARG A 66 -4.60 -13.61 1.00
C ARG A 66 -5.24 -14.20 2.26
N SER A 67 -4.54 -15.10 2.91
CA SER A 67 -5.04 -15.71 4.16
C SER A 67 -5.07 -14.67 5.29
N ALA A 68 -4.02 -13.88 5.44
CA ALA A 68 -3.94 -12.79 6.42
C ALA A 68 -5.02 -11.73 6.17
N MET A 69 -5.17 -11.26 4.93
CA MET A 69 -6.17 -10.23 4.57
C MET A 69 -7.60 -10.70 4.83
N ARG A 70 -7.94 -11.97 4.58
CA ARG A 70 -9.25 -12.53 4.93
C ARG A 70 -9.50 -12.53 6.45
N ILE A 71 -8.49 -12.85 7.26
CA ILE A 71 -8.58 -12.78 8.73
C ILE A 71 -8.86 -11.34 9.19
N LEU A 72 -8.23 -10.35 8.55
CA LEU A 72 -8.47 -8.93 8.84
C LEU A 72 -9.83 -8.43 8.32
N GLY A 73 -10.55 -9.21 7.53
CA GLY A 73 -11.87 -8.87 6.99
C GLY A 73 -11.83 -8.17 5.63
N VAL A 74 -10.69 -8.11 4.97
CA VAL A 74 -10.55 -7.56 3.61
C VAL A 74 -11.10 -8.56 2.61
N LYS A 75 -11.98 -8.09 1.70
CA LYS A 75 -12.54 -8.93 0.64
C LYS A 75 -11.50 -9.23 -0.44
N ASP A 76 -11.57 -10.43 -1.04
CA ASP A 76 -10.59 -10.87 -2.04
C ASP A 76 -10.47 -9.90 -3.23
N GLU A 77 -11.57 -9.33 -3.70
CA GLU A 77 -11.59 -8.34 -4.80
C GLU A 77 -10.92 -7.00 -4.43
N ASN A 78 -10.74 -6.74 -3.15
CA ASN A 78 -10.08 -5.55 -2.62
C ASN A 78 -8.64 -5.82 -2.16
N ASN A 79 -8.13 -7.03 -2.35
CA ASN A 79 -6.75 -7.39 -2.09
C ASN A 79 -5.95 -7.40 -3.40
N VAL A 80 -5.23 -6.32 -3.70
CA VAL A 80 -4.64 -6.04 -5.02
C VAL A 80 -3.12 -6.15 -4.98
N TYR A 81 -2.53 -6.81 -6.00
CA TYR A 81 -1.09 -6.88 -6.22
C TYR A 81 -0.74 -6.21 -7.56
N LEU A 82 0.09 -5.17 -7.54
CA LEU A 82 0.56 -4.49 -8.75
C LEU A 82 1.75 -5.23 -9.40
N ARG A 83 2.40 -6.12 -8.65
CA ARG A 83 3.45 -7.04 -9.11
C ARG A 83 4.65 -6.37 -9.77
N LEU A 84 5.05 -5.20 -9.27
CA LEU A 84 6.35 -4.63 -9.57
C LEU A 84 7.46 -5.54 -8.99
N GLY A 85 8.68 -5.43 -9.48
CA GLY A 85 9.82 -6.16 -8.91
C GLY A 85 10.12 -5.72 -7.49
N ASP A 86 10.35 -6.69 -6.59
CA ASP A 86 10.81 -6.44 -5.22
C ASP A 86 12.21 -5.80 -5.26
N GLY A 87 12.39 -4.68 -4.54
CA GLY A 87 13.57 -3.83 -4.60
C GLY A 87 13.62 -2.89 -5.81
N GLU A 88 12.58 -2.88 -6.67
CA GLU A 88 12.55 -2.10 -7.91
C GLU A 88 11.51 -0.98 -7.90
N VAL A 89 10.69 -0.86 -6.85
CA VAL A 89 9.74 0.25 -6.73
C VAL A 89 10.51 1.57 -6.77
N ASP A 90 10.09 2.45 -7.68
CA ASP A 90 10.62 3.80 -7.85
C ASP A 90 9.50 4.85 -7.77
N ASN A 91 9.85 6.13 -7.75
CA ASN A 91 8.89 7.23 -7.80
C ASN A 91 8.76 7.79 -9.23
N SER A 92 8.59 6.90 -10.21
CA SER A 92 8.38 7.29 -11.61
C SER A 92 6.90 7.56 -11.90
N ASN A 93 6.63 8.28 -13.00
CA ASN A 93 5.25 8.50 -13.47
C ASN A 93 4.52 7.17 -13.74
N SER A 94 5.21 6.13 -14.18
CA SER A 94 4.60 4.80 -14.38
C SER A 94 4.11 4.20 -13.06
N THR A 95 4.94 4.25 -12.03
CA THR A 95 4.60 3.76 -10.69
C THR A 95 3.47 4.57 -10.06
N ILE A 96 3.56 5.91 -10.12
CA ILE A 96 2.50 6.81 -9.65
C ILE A 96 1.19 6.53 -10.40
N GLY A 97 1.23 6.34 -11.73
CA GLY A 97 0.07 6.05 -12.54
C GLY A 97 -0.69 4.77 -12.14
N LEU A 98 0.02 3.74 -11.68
CA LEU A 98 -0.60 2.53 -11.16
C LEU A 98 -1.43 2.82 -9.89
N ILE A 99 -0.88 3.63 -8.97
CA ILE A 99 -1.58 4.02 -7.75
C ILE A 99 -2.77 4.94 -8.07
N VAL A 100 -2.58 5.91 -8.97
CA VAL A 100 -3.65 6.80 -9.45
C VAL A 100 -4.82 6.01 -10.02
N ASN A 101 -4.56 4.96 -10.78
CA ASN A 101 -5.61 4.08 -11.31
C ASN A 101 -6.41 3.41 -10.18
N GLN A 102 -5.74 2.91 -9.14
CA GLN A 102 -6.42 2.34 -7.98
C GLN A 102 -7.26 3.37 -7.22
N ILE A 103 -6.75 4.59 -7.05
CA ILE A 103 -7.46 5.70 -6.42
C ILE A 103 -8.72 6.04 -7.20
N ARG A 104 -8.61 6.24 -8.51
CA ARG A 104 -9.73 6.63 -9.38
C ARG A 104 -10.81 5.57 -9.48
N GLN A 105 -10.43 4.28 -9.48
CA GLN A 105 -11.39 3.16 -9.49
C GLN A 105 -12.09 2.98 -8.15
N PHE A 106 -11.37 3.03 -7.06
CA PHE A 106 -11.89 2.74 -5.73
C PHE A 106 -12.54 3.95 -5.05
N LYS A 107 -12.02 5.16 -5.30
CA LYS A 107 -12.46 6.44 -4.71
C LYS A 107 -12.44 6.44 -3.18
N PRO A 108 -11.27 6.27 -2.56
CA PRO A 108 -11.15 6.23 -1.11
C PRO A 108 -11.37 7.60 -0.48
N ASP A 109 -11.96 7.62 0.72
CA ASP A 109 -12.08 8.81 1.57
C ASP A 109 -10.78 9.09 2.33
N LEU A 110 -9.99 8.04 2.54
CA LEU A 110 -8.75 8.03 3.31
C LEU A 110 -7.75 7.08 2.67
N ILE A 111 -6.47 7.45 2.66
CA ILE A 111 -5.37 6.54 2.31
C ILE A 111 -4.44 6.35 3.50
N ILE A 112 -3.92 5.13 3.65
CA ILE A 112 -2.88 4.75 4.61
C ILE A 112 -1.68 4.25 3.81
N THR A 113 -0.47 4.71 4.09
CA THR A 113 0.75 4.26 3.41
C THR A 113 1.99 4.38 4.29
N HIS A 114 3.13 3.90 3.80
CA HIS A 114 4.42 4.10 4.45
C HIS A 114 4.78 5.58 4.60
N ASN A 115 5.49 5.92 5.67
CA ASN A 115 6.13 7.23 5.80
C ASN A 115 7.43 7.27 4.97
N PRO A 116 7.52 8.07 3.90
CA PRO A 116 8.70 8.11 3.04
C PRO A 116 9.91 8.82 3.68
N GLU A 117 9.70 9.65 4.70
CA GLU A 117 10.75 10.43 5.34
C GLU A 117 11.61 9.61 6.28
N ILE A 118 11.15 8.43 6.66
CA ILE A 118 11.86 7.56 7.60
C ILE A 118 12.88 6.71 6.87
N SER A 119 14.16 7.03 7.07
CA SER A 119 15.28 6.23 6.56
C SER A 119 15.68 5.09 7.50
N ILE A 120 15.45 5.25 8.80
CA ILE A 120 15.77 4.27 9.84
C ILE A 120 14.52 3.97 10.64
N VAL A 121 14.04 2.74 10.53
CA VAL A 121 12.93 2.23 11.33
C VAL A 121 13.45 1.74 12.68
N ARG A 122 12.84 2.18 13.77
CA ARG A 122 13.17 1.74 15.12
C ARG A 122 12.04 0.89 15.66
N PHE A 123 12.31 -0.39 15.92
CA PHE A 123 11.34 -1.29 16.54
C PHE A 123 11.37 -1.25 18.06
N THR A 124 12.54 -0.96 18.61
CA THR A 124 12.75 -0.79 20.06
C THR A 124 13.83 0.27 20.29
N LYS A 125 14.07 0.60 21.55
CA LYS A 125 15.15 1.53 21.94
C LYS A 125 16.53 1.10 21.40
N ASP A 126 16.74 -0.21 21.28
CA ASP A 126 18.05 -0.80 20.95
C ASP A 126 18.08 -1.49 19.57
N VAL A 127 16.94 -1.58 18.87
CA VAL A 127 16.84 -2.27 17.59
C VAL A 127 16.36 -1.33 16.52
N SER A 128 17.22 -1.08 15.53
CA SER A 128 16.90 -0.27 14.35
C SER A 128 17.34 -0.95 13.07
N HIS A 129 16.61 -0.71 11.99
CA HIS A 129 16.91 -1.22 10.67
C HIS A 129 16.84 -0.10 9.64
N VAL A 130 17.60 -0.22 8.56
CA VAL A 130 17.42 0.65 7.39
C VAL A 130 16.04 0.37 6.80
N ASN A 131 15.24 1.42 6.64
CA ASN A 131 13.93 1.30 6.01
C ASN A 131 14.09 0.88 4.55
N HIS A 132 13.28 -0.07 4.10
CA HIS A 132 13.37 -0.60 2.75
C HIS A 132 13.21 0.52 1.70
N LYS A 133 13.95 0.44 0.61
CA LYS A 133 13.83 1.40 -0.50
C LYS A 133 12.39 1.47 -1.00
N ASP A 134 11.77 0.30 -1.18
CA ASP A 134 10.40 0.22 -1.70
C ASP A 134 9.40 0.88 -0.75
N HIS A 135 9.56 0.77 0.58
CA HIS A 135 8.69 1.48 1.54
C HIS A 135 8.73 2.99 1.34
N ARG A 136 9.93 3.56 1.24
CA ARG A 136 10.08 5.00 1.02
C ARG A 136 9.50 5.44 -0.33
N ASN A 137 9.78 4.68 -1.39
CA ASN A 137 9.27 5.00 -2.73
C ASN A 137 7.76 4.77 -2.85
N THR A 138 7.19 3.73 -2.23
CA THR A 138 5.74 3.53 -2.17
C THR A 138 5.05 4.68 -1.44
N GLY A 139 5.58 5.10 -0.28
CA GLY A 139 5.06 6.24 0.45
C GLY A 139 5.09 7.51 -0.38
N GLN A 140 6.23 7.83 -0.99
CA GLN A 140 6.38 9.02 -1.83
C GLN A 140 5.46 8.97 -3.06
N SER A 141 5.44 7.85 -3.79
CA SER A 141 4.56 7.69 -4.96
C SER A 141 3.08 7.77 -4.59
N THR A 142 2.70 7.34 -3.39
CA THR A 142 1.33 7.47 -2.91
C THR A 142 0.97 8.92 -2.59
N ILE A 143 1.87 9.67 -1.94
CA ILE A 143 1.69 11.11 -1.69
C ILE A 143 1.50 11.85 -3.00
N ASP A 144 2.37 11.62 -3.97
CA ASP A 144 2.30 12.24 -5.29
C ASP A 144 1.01 11.83 -6.01
N ALA A 145 0.61 10.56 -5.95
CA ALA A 145 -0.64 10.07 -6.52
C ALA A 145 -1.88 10.75 -5.92
N VAL A 146 -1.88 11.03 -4.61
CA VAL A 146 -2.96 11.77 -3.94
C VAL A 146 -3.07 13.19 -4.50
N TYR A 147 -1.95 13.88 -4.66
CA TYR A 147 -1.91 15.24 -5.19
C TYR A 147 -0.63 15.49 -6.00
N PRO A 148 -0.75 15.99 -7.23
CA PRO A 148 -1.98 16.41 -7.92
C PRO A 148 -2.61 15.30 -8.79
N TYR A 149 -1.97 14.14 -8.94
CA TYR A 149 -2.17 13.23 -10.05
C TYR A 149 -3.57 12.58 -10.11
N SER A 150 -4.18 12.19 -8.99
CA SER A 150 -5.52 11.58 -9.00
C SER A 150 -6.64 12.59 -9.22
N ARG A 151 -6.40 13.84 -8.78
CA ARG A 151 -7.37 14.93 -8.83
C ARG A 151 -7.47 15.57 -10.21
N ASP A 152 -6.34 15.87 -10.83
CA ASP A 152 -6.28 16.69 -12.03
C ASP A 152 -6.39 15.81 -13.29
N ILE A 153 -7.32 16.17 -14.18
CA ILE A 153 -7.74 15.29 -15.29
C ILE A 153 -6.72 15.18 -16.44
N LEU A 154 -5.75 16.09 -16.49
CA LEU A 154 -4.71 16.06 -17.53
C LEU A 154 -3.59 15.08 -17.22
N PHE A 155 -3.50 14.57 -15.98
CA PHE A 155 -2.62 13.47 -15.63
C PHE A 155 -3.31 12.13 -15.92
N PHE A 156 -2.63 11.26 -16.65
CA PHE A 156 -3.13 9.93 -17.04
C PHE A 156 -4.55 9.98 -17.65
N PRO A 157 -4.76 10.77 -18.72
CA PRO A 157 -6.10 10.95 -19.31
C PRO A 157 -6.68 9.66 -19.86
N GLU A 158 -5.84 8.68 -20.22
CA GLU A 158 -6.26 7.36 -20.67
C GLU A 158 -7.06 6.59 -19.62
N GLN A 159 -6.81 6.82 -18.34
CA GLN A 159 -7.53 6.18 -17.24
C GLN A 159 -8.96 6.72 -17.06
N LEU A 160 -9.26 7.90 -17.61
CA LEU A 160 -10.57 8.53 -17.49
C LEU A 160 -11.63 7.91 -18.42
N LYS A 161 -11.25 6.95 -19.24
CA LYS A 161 -12.20 6.15 -20.03
C LYS A 161 -13.05 5.24 -19.14
N ASP A 162 -12.45 4.70 -18.07
CA ASP A 162 -13.06 3.70 -17.19
C ASP A 162 -13.27 4.20 -15.75
N ALA A 163 -12.75 5.39 -15.42
CA ALA A 163 -12.84 5.98 -14.10
C ALA A 163 -12.98 7.51 -14.18
N THR A 164 -13.22 8.16 -13.05
CA THR A 164 -13.23 9.63 -12.95
C THR A 164 -12.14 10.10 -12.01
N SER A 165 -11.71 11.36 -12.17
CA SER A 165 -10.79 11.98 -11.20
C SER A 165 -11.36 11.92 -9.78
N HIS A 166 -10.47 11.88 -8.80
CA HIS A 166 -10.84 11.78 -7.39
C HIS A 166 -9.91 12.61 -6.52
N SER A 167 -10.50 13.34 -5.56
CA SER A 167 -9.76 14.12 -4.55
C SER A 167 -9.78 13.40 -3.22
N ILE A 168 -8.62 13.27 -2.61
CA ILE A 168 -8.45 12.68 -1.28
C ILE A 168 -8.02 13.80 -0.34
N HIS A 169 -8.63 13.87 0.83
CA HIS A 169 -8.39 14.93 1.81
C HIS A 169 -7.66 14.44 3.06
N GLU A 170 -7.54 13.13 3.24
CA GLU A 170 -6.85 12.53 4.39
C GLU A 170 -5.88 11.45 3.96
N LEU A 171 -4.67 11.56 4.47
CA LEU A 171 -3.58 10.62 4.26
C LEU A 171 -2.93 10.33 5.62
N LEU A 172 -2.83 9.06 5.97
CA LEU A 172 -2.12 8.60 7.15
C LEU A 172 -0.80 7.95 6.74
N LEU A 173 0.27 8.39 7.35
CA LEU A 173 1.60 7.81 7.17
C LEU A 173 1.88 6.87 8.35
N THR A 174 2.21 5.62 8.06
CA THR A 174 2.55 4.65 9.09
C THR A 174 3.98 4.84 9.57
N ASP A 175 4.17 4.75 10.87
CA ASP A 175 5.47 4.69 11.50
C ASP A 175 5.45 3.67 12.63
N SER A 176 6.61 3.08 12.92
CA SER A 176 6.74 2.08 13.98
C SER A 176 7.19 2.66 15.33
N TYR A 177 7.67 3.89 15.40
CA TYR A 177 8.24 4.44 16.64
C TYR A 177 8.34 5.99 16.73
N SER A 178 7.60 6.75 15.95
CA SER A 178 7.49 8.18 16.18
C SER A 178 6.31 8.50 17.12
N HIS A 179 6.37 9.66 17.77
CA HIS A 179 5.22 10.12 18.52
C HIS A 179 4.02 10.29 17.56
N PRO A 180 2.91 9.58 17.80
CA PRO A 180 1.72 9.84 16.99
C PRO A 180 1.24 11.27 17.24
N ASP A 181 0.86 11.95 16.16
CA ASP A 181 0.21 13.26 16.22
C ASP A 181 -1.16 13.19 16.90
#